data_eea13397e6c466e47d663fb7299b947c
#
_entry.id   eea13397e6c466e47d663fb7299b947c
#
_cell.length_a   1.000
_cell.length_b   1.000
_cell.length_c   1.000
_cell.angle_alpha   90.00
_cell.angle_beta   90.00
_cell.angle_gamma   90.00
#
_symmetry.space_group_name_H-M   'P 1'
#
loop_
_entity.id
_entity.type
_entity.pdbx_description
1 polymer ?
#
loop_
_entity_poly.entity_id
_entity_poly.type
_entity_poly.pdbx_seq_one_letter_code
_entity_poly.pdbx_strand_id
1 'polypeptide(L)'
;INSKELAITHLFAVPAPLQFMMQHPEFNSTDFSRLINVGVGGAPCAEIIIKTWQSKGIDVIQGWGMTETSPAGIFLAAEDSLNKIGSAGKAVLHTEIKIVNKNMKAVELNEIGELLIKGPNVTPGYWNNEKATKESFHEGWLKTGDLAKFDSDGFVFIVDREKDMYITGGENVYPAEVENILYQLDEIAELAIIGIP
;
A
#
# COMPACT_ATOMS: atom_id res chain seq x y z
N ILE A 1 -2.71 -23.80 0.84
CA ILE A 1 -3.49 -23.63 2.08
C ILE A 1 -4.08 -24.98 2.50
N ASN A 2 -4.66 -25.73 1.58
CA ASN A 2 -5.24 -27.08 1.87
C ASN A 2 -4.23 -28.22 2.04
N SER A 3 -2.92 -27.94 2.01
CA SER A 3 -1.92 -28.99 2.21
C SER A 3 -1.96 -29.51 3.65
N LYS A 4 -2.26 -30.79 3.80
CA LYS A 4 -2.19 -31.48 5.10
C LYS A 4 -0.75 -31.62 5.61
N GLU A 5 0.22 -31.55 4.71
CA GLU A 5 1.66 -31.67 5.01
C GLU A 5 2.28 -30.35 5.46
N LEU A 6 1.76 -29.22 4.95
CA LEU A 6 2.25 -27.88 5.27
C LEU A 6 1.21 -27.16 6.13
N ALA A 7 1.50 -27.00 7.41
CA ALA A 7 0.68 -26.21 8.33
C ALA A 7 0.91 -24.72 8.09
N ILE A 8 0.40 -24.17 6.97
CA ILE A 8 0.54 -22.77 6.62
C ILE A 8 -0.30 -21.92 7.59
N THR A 9 0.35 -21.00 8.28
CA THR A 9 -0.27 -20.10 9.26
C THR A 9 -0.24 -18.65 8.82
N HIS A 10 0.66 -18.28 7.94
CA HIS A 10 0.83 -16.92 7.42
C HIS A 10 1.04 -16.98 5.92
N LEU A 11 0.44 -16.05 5.21
CA LEU A 11 0.61 -15.85 3.78
C LEU A 11 1.01 -14.41 3.53
N PHE A 12 1.98 -14.18 2.65
CA PHE A 12 2.24 -12.86 2.10
C PHE A 12 2.10 -12.91 0.59
N ALA A 13 1.35 -11.96 0.03
CA ALA A 13 1.15 -11.88 -1.42
C ALA A 13 0.93 -10.41 -1.86
N VAL A 14 1.15 -10.16 -3.15
CA VAL A 14 0.60 -8.95 -3.78
C VAL A 14 -0.91 -9.16 -3.99
N PRO A 15 -1.71 -8.10 -4.29
CA PRO A 15 -3.17 -8.21 -4.37
C PRO A 15 -3.70 -9.25 -5.37
N ALA A 16 -3.09 -9.36 -6.56
CA ALA A 16 -3.58 -10.22 -7.64
C ALA A 16 -3.71 -11.72 -7.26
N PRO A 17 -2.72 -12.40 -6.66
CA PRO A 17 -2.90 -13.75 -6.15
C PRO A 17 -4.04 -13.90 -5.14
N LEU A 18 -4.27 -12.90 -4.28
CA LEU A 18 -5.38 -12.93 -3.32
C LEU A 18 -6.72 -12.86 -4.04
N GLN A 19 -6.82 -12.02 -5.06
CA GLN A 19 -8.00 -11.91 -5.91
C GLN A 19 -8.28 -13.21 -6.67
N PHE A 20 -7.25 -13.82 -7.29
CA PHE A 20 -7.41 -15.09 -7.98
C PHE A 20 -7.86 -16.22 -7.04
N MET A 21 -7.36 -16.26 -5.80
CA MET A 21 -7.84 -17.22 -4.81
C MET A 21 -9.31 -16.98 -4.47
N MET A 22 -9.79 -15.75 -4.36
CA MET A 22 -11.21 -15.42 -4.10
C MET A 22 -12.12 -15.89 -5.24
N GLN A 23 -11.63 -15.84 -6.49
CA GLN A 23 -12.39 -16.28 -7.67
C GLN A 23 -12.41 -17.81 -7.83
N HIS A 24 -11.57 -18.55 -7.10
CA HIS A 24 -11.53 -20.01 -7.20
C HIS A 24 -12.80 -20.63 -6.63
N PRO A 25 -13.44 -21.60 -7.33
CA PRO A 25 -14.69 -22.23 -6.88
C PRO A 25 -14.65 -22.80 -5.46
N GLU A 26 -13.49 -23.30 -5.03
CA GLU A 26 -13.30 -23.86 -3.68
C GLU A 26 -13.02 -22.80 -2.60
N PHE A 27 -12.88 -21.54 -2.94
CA PHE A 27 -12.54 -20.50 -1.95
C PHE A 27 -13.52 -20.47 -0.77
N ASN A 28 -14.83 -20.59 -1.10
CA ASN A 28 -15.87 -20.53 -0.07
C ASN A 28 -15.92 -21.79 0.82
N SER A 29 -15.49 -22.94 0.32
CA SER A 29 -15.47 -24.21 1.03
C SER A 29 -14.11 -24.56 1.65
N THR A 30 -13.08 -23.74 1.38
CA THR A 30 -11.74 -23.95 1.93
C THR A 30 -11.74 -23.69 3.44
N ASP A 31 -11.13 -24.62 4.19
CA ASP A 31 -10.86 -24.42 5.61
C ASP A 31 -9.62 -23.54 5.83
N PHE A 32 -9.85 -22.32 6.28
CA PHE A 32 -8.81 -21.35 6.61
C PHE A 32 -8.47 -21.31 8.09
N SER A 33 -8.97 -22.21 8.93
CA SER A 33 -8.83 -22.17 10.40
C SER A 33 -7.40 -22.12 10.92
N ARG A 34 -6.42 -22.52 10.11
CA ARG A 34 -4.99 -22.45 10.44
C ARG A 34 -4.32 -21.15 10.03
N LEU A 35 -4.93 -20.41 9.10
CA LEU A 35 -4.36 -19.18 8.59
C LEU A 35 -4.64 -18.05 9.58
N ILE A 36 -3.59 -17.54 10.22
CA ILE A 36 -3.68 -16.49 11.25
C ILE A 36 -3.86 -15.13 10.60
N ASN A 37 -3.05 -14.84 9.57
CA ASN A 37 -3.15 -13.60 8.82
C ASN A 37 -2.65 -13.72 7.39
N VAL A 38 -3.03 -12.74 6.59
CA VAL A 38 -2.55 -12.51 5.23
C VAL A 38 -1.91 -11.13 5.16
N GLY A 39 -0.60 -11.10 4.91
CA GLY A 39 0.11 -9.87 4.57
C GLY A 39 -0.09 -9.53 3.10
N VAL A 40 -0.38 -8.26 2.81
CA VAL A 40 -0.49 -7.74 1.45
C VAL A 40 0.32 -6.46 1.30
N GLY A 41 1.02 -6.34 0.17
CA GLY A 41 1.84 -5.15 -0.12
C GLY A 41 2.45 -5.20 -1.51
N GLY A 42 3.23 -4.17 -1.86
CA GLY A 42 3.90 -4.06 -3.15
C GLY A 42 3.03 -3.49 -4.27
N ALA A 43 1.71 -3.37 -4.07
CA ALA A 43 0.77 -2.68 -4.94
C ALA A 43 -0.43 -2.22 -4.13
N PRO A 44 -1.21 -1.24 -4.61
CA PRO A 44 -2.49 -0.87 -4.00
C PRO A 44 -3.41 -2.08 -3.89
N CYS A 45 -4.02 -2.28 -2.72
CA CYS A 45 -4.95 -3.38 -2.47
C CYS A 45 -6.38 -2.85 -2.38
N ALA A 46 -7.24 -3.31 -3.29
CA ALA A 46 -8.64 -2.92 -3.28
C ALA A 46 -9.32 -3.36 -1.98
N GLU A 47 -10.14 -2.49 -1.40
CA GLU A 47 -10.84 -2.78 -0.14
C GLU A 47 -11.69 -4.04 -0.18
N ILE A 48 -12.26 -4.38 -1.36
CA ILE A 48 -13.07 -5.59 -1.52
C ILE A 48 -12.27 -6.86 -1.26
N ILE A 49 -10.99 -6.89 -1.65
CA ILE A 49 -10.08 -8.01 -1.36
C ILE A 49 -9.93 -8.16 0.14
N ILE A 50 -9.61 -7.05 0.83
CA ILE A 50 -9.41 -7.04 2.28
C ILE A 50 -10.68 -7.54 3.00
N LYS A 51 -11.83 -6.94 2.69
CA LYS A 51 -13.12 -7.28 3.29
C LYS A 51 -13.51 -8.74 3.06
N THR A 52 -13.25 -9.28 1.87
CA THR A 52 -13.58 -10.67 1.54
C THR A 52 -12.74 -11.66 2.35
N TRP A 53 -11.44 -11.45 2.47
CA TRP A 53 -10.58 -12.28 3.31
C TRP A 53 -10.94 -12.15 4.81
N GLN A 54 -11.22 -10.94 5.28
CA GLN A 54 -11.68 -10.71 6.65
C GLN A 54 -13.02 -11.41 6.95
N SER A 55 -13.93 -11.54 5.97
CA SER A 55 -15.18 -12.30 6.14
C SER A 55 -14.95 -13.80 6.39
N LYS A 56 -13.74 -14.31 6.12
CA LYS A 56 -13.30 -15.67 6.46
C LYS A 56 -12.62 -15.75 7.84
N GLY A 57 -12.64 -14.68 8.62
CA GLY A 57 -12.00 -14.61 9.95
C GLY A 57 -10.48 -14.45 9.90
N ILE A 58 -9.94 -13.92 8.78
CA ILE A 58 -8.51 -13.77 8.58
C ILE A 58 -8.17 -12.28 8.55
N ASP A 59 -7.26 -11.86 9.42
CA ASP A 59 -6.75 -10.49 9.40
C ASP A 59 -5.89 -10.25 8.15
N VAL A 60 -6.22 -9.19 7.41
CA VAL A 60 -5.42 -8.73 6.28
C VAL A 60 -4.57 -7.55 6.71
N ILE A 61 -3.28 -7.79 6.76
CA ILE A 61 -2.29 -6.82 7.23
C ILE A 61 -1.65 -6.16 6.02
N GLN A 62 -1.81 -4.85 5.89
CA GLN A 62 -1.21 -4.12 4.79
C GLN A 62 0.18 -3.61 5.17
N GLY A 63 1.09 -3.60 4.19
CA GLY A 63 2.40 -2.98 4.33
C GLY A 63 2.75 -2.17 3.08
N TRP A 64 3.44 -1.06 3.31
CA TRP A 64 4.04 -0.26 2.25
C TRP A 64 5.56 -0.26 2.40
N GLY A 65 6.21 -0.32 1.27
CA GLY A 65 7.65 -0.21 1.19
C GLY A 65 8.14 -0.38 -0.23
N MET A 66 9.42 -0.21 -0.40
CA MET A 66 10.10 -0.27 -1.69
C MET A 66 11.49 -0.89 -1.51
N THR A 67 12.18 -1.22 -2.59
CA THR A 67 13.55 -1.77 -2.52
C THR A 67 14.47 -0.88 -1.69
N GLU A 68 14.30 0.42 -1.84
CA GLU A 68 15.05 1.46 -1.14
C GLU A 68 14.79 1.52 0.37
N THR A 69 13.75 0.84 0.88
CA THR A 69 13.42 0.78 2.33
C THR A 69 13.66 -0.59 2.98
N SER A 70 14.26 -1.55 2.28
CA SER A 70 14.74 -2.88 2.74
C SER A 70 13.72 -3.81 3.42
N PRO A 71 12.60 -4.17 2.86
CA PRO A 71 11.67 -3.47 1.98
C PRO A 71 10.64 -2.63 2.75
N ALA A 72 10.44 -2.87 4.07
CA ALA A 72 9.35 -2.31 4.84
C ALA A 72 9.63 -0.87 5.31
N GLY A 73 8.72 0.04 5.02
CA GLY A 73 8.72 1.42 5.54
C GLY A 73 7.57 1.71 6.49
N ILE A 74 6.39 1.16 6.17
CA ILE A 74 5.15 1.37 6.91
C ILE A 74 4.43 0.02 7.03
N PHE A 75 3.77 -0.22 8.15
CA PHE A 75 3.07 -1.47 8.40
C PHE A 75 1.80 -1.24 9.22
N LEU A 76 0.71 -1.90 8.85
CA LEU A 76 -0.55 -1.91 9.57
C LEU A 76 -0.57 -3.08 10.55
N ALA A 77 -0.75 -2.82 11.84
CA ALA A 77 -0.86 -3.87 12.83
C ALA A 77 -2.20 -4.64 12.68
N ALA A 78 -2.22 -5.90 13.09
CA ALA A 78 -3.41 -6.75 12.96
C ALA A 78 -4.61 -6.18 13.73
N GLU A 79 -4.38 -5.60 14.90
CA GLU A 79 -5.40 -4.94 15.72
C GLU A 79 -6.09 -3.74 15.04
N ASP A 80 -5.40 -3.10 14.09
CA ASP A 80 -5.90 -1.95 13.35
C ASP A 80 -6.52 -2.33 12.00
N SER A 81 -6.37 -3.58 11.57
CA SER A 81 -6.72 -4.04 10.21
C SER A 81 -8.20 -3.83 9.86
N LEU A 82 -9.10 -3.96 10.84
CA LEU A 82 -10.54 -3.74 10.66
C LEU A 82 -10.93 -2.26 10.70
N ASN A 83 -10.27 -1.47 11.55
CA ASN A 83 -10.66 -0.08 11.79
C ASN A 83 -9.97 0.90 10.83
N LYS A 84 -8.88 0.46 10.18
CA LYS A 84 -8.05 1.28 9.28
C LYS A 84 -7.89 0.63 7.89
N ILE A 85 -8.99 0.07 7.39
CA ILE A 85 -9.03 -0.53 6.04
C ILE A 85 -8.52 0.50 5.00
N GLY A 86 -7.62 0.06 4.13
CA GLY A 86 -7.00 0.91 3.10
C GLY A 86 -5.78 1.70 3.58
N SER A 87 -5.48 1.71 4.90
CA SER A 87 -4.26 2.31 5.41
C SER A 87 -3.06 1.38 5.21
N ALA A 88 -1.91 1.94 4.88
CA ALA A 88 -0.63 1.24 4.94
C ALA A 88 -0.12 1.04 6.38
N GLY A 89 -0.71 1.76 7.36
CA GLY A 89 -0.34 1.69 8.78
C GLY A 89 0.51 2.86 9.27
N LYS A 90 1.49 2.56 10.12
CA LYS A 90 2.43 3.52 10.70
C LYS A 90 3.87 3.13 10.37
N ALA A 91 4.81 4.07 10.52
CA ALA A 91 6.22 3.82 10.29
C ALA A 91 6.72 2.63 11.13
N VAL A 92 7.55 1.78 10.53
CA VAL A 92 8.20 0.69 11.26
C VAL A 92 9.24 1.23 12.24
N LEU A 93 9.71 0.38 13.17
CA LEU A 93 10.68 0.75 14.20
C LEU A 93 11.91 1.43 13.59
N HIS A 94 12.37 2.50 14.23
CA HIS A 94 13.55 3.29 13.85
C HIS A 94 13.41 4.01 12.50
N THR A 95 12.21 4.09 11.95
CA THR A 95 11.91 4.78 10.70
C THR A 95 11.04 6.00 10.98
N GLU A 96 11.39 7.10 10.35
CA GLU A 96 10.66 8.35 10.38
C GLU A 96 9.99 8.58 9.01
N ILE A 97 8.79 9.11 9.02
CA ILE A 97 8.05 9.49 7.82
C ILE A 97 7.50 10.90 7.96
N LYS A 98 7.40 11.59 6.85
CA LYS A 98 6.67 12.86 6.75
C LYS A 98 6.02 12.97 5.38
N ILE A 99 4.95 13.75 5.31
CA ILE A 99 4.27 14.07 4.05
C ILE A 99 4.46 15.55 3.79
N VAL A 100 4.88 15.89 2.58
CA VAL A 100 5.26 17.28 2.23
C VAL A 100 4.59 17.72 0.94
N ASN A 101 4.34 19.02 0.84
CA ASN A 101 3.90 19.63 -0.42
C ASN A 101 5.08 19.90 -1.36
N LYS A 102 4.81 20.46 -2.54
CA LYS A 102 5.82 20.80 -3.58
C LYS A 102 6.90 21.78 -3.11
N ASN A 103 6.68 22.48 -2.01
CA ASN A 103 7.65 23.38 -1.38
C ASN A 103 8.42 22.74 -0.22
N MET A 104 8.35 21.39 -0.10
CA MET A 104 8.99 20.60 0.96
C MET A 104 8.54 20.95 2.38
N LYS A 105 7.36 21.56 2.53
CA LYS A 105 6.74 21.86 3.82
C LYS A 105 5.76 20.75 4.18
N ALA A 106 5.72 20.38 5.46
CA ALA A 106 4.75 19.41 5.96
C ALA A 106 3.32 19.86 5.62
N VAL A 107 2.50 18.91 5.21
CA VAL A 107 1.08 19.11 4.90
C VAL A 107 0.23 19.03 6.16
N GLU A 108 -0.98 19.57 6.10
CA GLU A 108 -1.98 19.44 7.17
C GLU A 108 -2.61 18.01 7.17
N LEU A 109 -3.34 17.70 8.23
CA LEU A 109 -4.08 16.43 8.32
C LEU A 109 -5.05 16.27 7.14
N ASN A 110 -5.06 15.07 6.55
CA ASN A 110 -5.84 14.70 5.37
C ASN A 110 -5.45 15.44 4.06
N GLU A 111 -4.48 16.32 4.10
CA GLU A 111 -3.92 16.92 2.88
C GLU A 111 -2.98 15.92 2.19
N ILE A 112 -3.05 15.86 0.86
CA ILE A 112 -2.22 14.95 0.06
C ILE A 112 -0.89 15.63 -0.25
N GLY A 113 0.20 14.90 -0.05
CA GLY A 113 1.55 15.32 -0.40
C GLY A 113 2.47 14.15 -0.70
N GLU A 114 3.71 14.42 -1.07
CA GLU A 114 4.72 13.38 -1.28
C GLU A 114 5.17 12.79 0.06
N LEU A 115 5.14 11.45 0.14
CA LEU A 115 5.67 10.70 1.29
C LEU A 115 7.20 10.70 1.24
N LEU A 116 7.81 11.15 2.32
CA LEU A 116 9.25 11.07 2.54
C LEU A 116 9.55 10.14 3.69
N ILE A 117 10.66 9.40 3.57
CA ILE A 117 11.07 8.41 4.58
C ILE A 117 12.55 8.55 4.92
N LYS A 118 12.88 8.32 6.20
CA LYS A 118 14.25 8.32 6.70
C LYS A 118 14.40 7.27 7.78
N GLY A 119 15.51 6.53 7.76
CA GLY A 119 15.81 5.51 8.76
C GLY A 119 16.99 4.65 8.38
N PRO A 120 17.46 3.79 9.28
CA PRO A 120 18.58 2.88 9.01
C PRO A 120 18.25 1.80 7.97
N ASN A 121 16.96 1.57 7.69
CA ASN A 121 16.46 0.67 6.64
C ASN A 121 16.47 1.31 5.25
N VAL A 122 16.67 2.63 5.16
CA VAL A 122 16.69 3.36 3.88
C VAL A 122 18.05 3.25 3.24
N THR A 123 18.09 2.93 1.94
CA THR A 123 19.34 2.86 1.17
C THR A 123 20.14 4.17 1.27
N PRO A 124 21.48 4.12 1.30
CA PRO A 124 22.30 5.33 1.21
C PRO A 124 22.36 5.91 -0.21
N GLY A 125 21.85 5.19 -1.22
CA GLY A 125 21.84 5.64 -2.61
C GLY A 125 21.89 4.52 -3.64
N TYR A 126 21.98 4.89 -4.90
CA TYR A 126 22.03 3.98 -6.04
C TYR A 126 23.49 3.68 -6.46
N TRP A 127 23.81 2.41 -6.65
CA TRP A 127 25.14 1.97 -7.04
C TRP A 127 25.59 2.63 -8.35
N ASN A 128 26.77 3.25 -8.31
CA ASN A 128 27.37 3.97 -9.43
C ASN A 128 26.44 4.98 -10.13
N ASN A 129 25.47 5.55 -9.41
CA ASN A 129 24.54 6.54 -9.95
C ASN A 129 24.34 7.71 -8.96
N GLU A 130 25.38 8.54 -8.85
CA GLU A 130 25.36 9.70 -7.96
C GLU A 130 24.26 10.71 -8.33
N LYS A 131 23.97 10.85 -9.62
CA LYS A 131 22.92 11.77 -10.09
C LYS A 131 21.56 11.33 -9.55
N ALA A 132 21.15 10.08 -9.80
CA ALA A 132 19.89 9.55 -9.30
C ALA A 132 19.84 9.60 -7.77
N THR A 133 20.94 9.26 -7.08
CA THR A 133 21.04 9.35 -5.62
C THR A 133 20.73 10.78 -5.15
N LYS A 134 21.40 11.78 -5.72
CA LYS A 134 21.22 13.18 -5.34
C LYS A 134 19.82 13.72 -5.61
N GLU A 135 19.20 13.27 -6.71
CA GLU A 135 17.83 13.66 -7.10
C GLU A 135 16.77 13.01 -6.20
N SER A 136 17.06 11.81 -5.66
CA SER A 136 16.11 11.07 -4.82
C SER A 136 16.11 11.48 -3.35
N PHE A 137 17.08 12.27 -2.89
CA PHE A 137 17.16 12.69 -1.50
C PHE A 137 17.00 14.21 -1.33
N HIS A 138 16.32 14.59 -0.27
CA HIS A 138 16.22 15.98 0.20
C HIS A 138 16.53 16.05 1.70
N GLU A 139 17.63 16.71 2.07
CA GLU A 139 18.07 16.84 3.48
C GLU A 139 18.12 15.51 4.26
N GLY A 140 18.56 14.43 3.59
CA GLY A 140 18.66 13.10 4.18
C GLY A 140 17.35 12.31 4.24
N TRP A 141 16.28 12.82 3.64
CA TRP A 141 15.01 12.13 3.44
C TRP A 141 14.93 11.59 2.03
N LEU A 142 14.60 10.31 1.89
CA LEU A 142 14.29 9.73 0.60
C LEU A 142 12.91 10.20 0.14
N LYS A 143 12.84 10.76 -1.06
CA LYS A 143 11.60 11.04 -1.78
C LYS A 143 11.10 9.73 -2.40
N THR A 144 9.92 9.29 -2.01
CA THR A 144 9.42 7.98 -2.44
C THR A 144 8.74 8.03 -3.81
N GLY A 145 8.29 9.22 -4.22
CA GLY A 145 7.44 9.41 -5.39
C GLY A 145 6.02 8.88 -5.18
N ASP A 146 5.65 8.50 -3.96
CA ASP A 146 4.30 8.10 -3.59
C ASP A 146 3.59 9.28 -2.92
N LEU A 147 2.33 9.52 -3.30
CA LEU A 147 1.46 10.50 -2.70
C LEU A 147 0.67 9.83 -1.56
N ALA A 148 0.61 10.53 -0.43
CA ALA A 148 -0.03 9.99 0.77
C ALA A 148 -0.68 11.11 1.59
N LYS A 149 -1.48 10.70 2.58
CA LYS A 149 -2.04 11.56 3.61
C LYS A 149 -2.04 10.87 4.97
N PHE A 150 -2.00 11.66 6.05
CA PHE A 150 -2.25 11.17 7.41
C PHE A 150 -3.71 11.36 7.79
N ASP A 151 -4.26 10.39 8.52
CA ASP A 151 -5.49 10.63 9.28
C ASP A 151 -5.18 11.23 10.67
N SER A 152 -6.24 11.53 11.44
CA SER A 152 -6.13 12.11 12.78
C SER A 152 -5.43 11.23 13.81
N ASP A 153 -5.33 9.92 13.56
CA ASP A 153 -4.69 8.94 14.43
C ASP A 153 -3.25 8.62 14.00
N GLY A 154 -2.76 9.34 12.96
CA GLY A 154 -1.41 9.22 12.43
C GLY A 154 -1.19 7.99 11.54
N PHE A 155 -2.27 7.40 11.01
CA PHE A 155 -2.17 6.35 10.00
C PHE A 155 -1.96 6.95 8.62
N VAL A 156 -1.12 6.29 7.83
CA VAL A 156 -0.79 6.69 6.46
C VAL A 156 -1.71 5.98 5.47
N PHE A 157 -2.28 6.75 4.58
CA PHE A 157 -3.02 6.26 3.43
C PHE A 157 -2.25 6.64 2.16
N ILE A 158 -1.78 5.63 1.43
CA ILE A 158 -1.17 5.84 0.12
C ILE A 158 -2.30 6.13 -0.86
N VAL A 159 -2.18 7.25 -1.56
CA VAL A 159 -3.21 7.71 -2.51
C VAL A 159 -2.89 7.20 -3.90
N ASP A 160 -1.65 7.48 -4.37
CA ASP A 160 -1.18 7.05 -5.69
C ASP A 160 0.33 7.29 -5.85
N ARG A 161 0.87 6.98 -7.02
CA ARG A 161 2.18 7.44 -7.47
C ARG A 161 2.09 8.86 -8.03
N GLU A 162 3.03 9.74 -7.68
CA GLU A 162 3.07 11.10 -8.22
C GLU A 162 3.10 11.13 -9.76
N LYS A 163 3.81 10.18 -10.37
CA LYS A 163 3.94 10.06 -11.83
C LYS A 163 2.69 9.53 -12.54
N ASP A 164 1.81 8.83 -11.82
CA ASP A 164 0.62 8.20 -12.38
C ASP A 164 -0.62 9.12 -12.24
N MET A 165 -0.56 10.11 -11.34
CA MET A 165 -1.54 11.16 -11.19
C MET A 165 -1.55 12.04 -12.46
N TYR A 166 -2.74 12.37 -12.95
CA TYR A 166 -2.92 13.30 -14.06
C TYR A 166 -3.96 14.37 -13.74
N ILE A 167 -3.94 15.44 -14.54
CA ILE A 167 -4.85 16.58 -14.36
C ILE A 167 -5.82 16.59 -15.52
N THR A 168 -7.12 16.62 -15.23
CA THR A 168 -8.17 16.82 -16.21
C THR A 168 -9.20 17.81 -15.69
N GLY A 169 -9.61 18.76 -16.53
CA GLY A 169 -10.56 19.81 -16.13
C GLY A 169 -10.06 20.72 -14.99
N GLY A 170 -8.77 20.72 -14.69
CA GLY A 170 -8.17 21.47 -13.57
C GLY A 170 -8.12 20.70 -12.24
N GLU A 171 -8.62 19.47 -12.19
CA GLU A 171 -8.63 18.61 -11.00
C GLU A 171 -7.57 17.51 -11.11
N ASN A 172 -6.94 17.19 -9.98
CA ASN A 172 -6.05 16.03 -9.88
C ASN A 172 -6.87 14.74 -9.88
N VAL A 173 -6.54 13.81 -10.76
CA VAL A 173 -7.11 12.47 -10.77
C VAL A 173 -6.05 11.48 -10.31
N TYR A 174 -6.42 10.70 -9.30
CA TYR A 174 -5.62 9.64 -8.74
C TYR A 174 -6.19 8.30 -9.22
N PRO A 175 -5.53 7.61 -10.18
CA PRO A 175 -6.00 6.34 -10.74
C PRO A 175 -6.47 5.33 -9.69
N ALA A 176 -5.67 5.09 -8.66
CA ALA A 176 -6.00 4.13 -7.62
C ALA A 176 -7.31 4.44 -6.86
N GLU A 177 -7.65 5.73 -6.68
CA GLU A 177 -8.93 6.13 -6.04
C GLU A 177 -10.13 5.78 -6.91
N VAL A 178 -10.04 6.04 -8.22
CA VAL A 178 -11.09 5.70 -9.19
C VAL A 178 -11.22 4.19 -9.33
N GLU A 179 -10.11 3.48 -9.42
CA GLU A 179 -10.05 2.01 -9.50
C GLU A 179 -10.73 1.37 -8.28
N ASN A 180 -10.47 1.84 -7.07
CA ASN A 180 -11.09 1.34 -5.85
C ASN A 180 -12.63 1.44 -5.87
N ILE A 181 -13.19 2.49 -6.47
CA ILE A 181 -14.64 2.66 -6.61
C ILE A 181 -15.17 1.67 -7.65
N LEU A 182 -14.52 1.56 -8.80
CA LEU A 182 -14.95 0.70 -9.89
C LEU A 182 -14.84 -0.80 -9.55
N TYR A 183 -13.86 -1.20 -8.76
CA TYR A 183 -13.73 -2.59 -8.27
C TYR A 183 -14.87 -3.05 -7.35
N GLN A 184 -15.78 -2.14 -6.94
CA GLN A 184 -16.99 -2.51 -6.20
C GLN A 184 -18.11 -3.06 -7.12
N LEU A 185 -17.93 -2.97 -8.44
CA LEU A 185 -18.86 -3.50 -9.41
C LEU A 185 -18.53 -4.97 -9.71
N ASP A 186 -19.48 -5.86 -9.48
CA ASP A 186 -19.30 -7.32 -9.64
C ASP A 186 -18.94 -7.72 -11.09
N GLU A 187 -19.30 -6.87 -12.07
CA GLU A 187 -19.05 -7.09 -13.48
C GLU A 187 -17.59 -6.80 -13.90
N ILE A 188 -16.79 -6.16 -13.03
CA ILE A 188 -15.43 -5.78 -13.33
C ILE A 188 -14.45 -6.75 -12.68
N ALA A 189 -13.80 -7.59 -13.49
CA ALA A 189 -12.78 -8.54 -13.02
C ALA A 189 -11.40 -7.87 -12.85
N GLU A 190 -11.01 -7.01 -13.80
CA GLU A 190 -9.76 -6.24 -13.77
C GLU A 190 -9.97 -4.90 -14.46
N LEU A 191 -9.30 -3.88 -13.97
CA LEU A 191 -9.28 -2.55 -14.59
C LEU A 191 -7.98 -1.81 -14.29
N ALA A 192 -7.65 -0.85 -15.14
CA ALA A 192 -6.61 0.14 -14.90
C ALA A 192 -7.05 1.48 -15.46
N ILE A 193 -6.81 2.55 -14.72
CA ILE A 193 -7.07 3.92 -15.12
C ILE A 193 -5.75 4.55 -15.58
N ILE A 194 -5.76 5.11 -16.77
CA ILE A 194 -4.58 5.78 -17.36
C ILE A 194 -4.99 7.15 -17.91
N GLY A 195 -4.12 8.14 -17.69
CA GLY A 195 -4.23 9.43 -18.38
C GLY A 195 -3.82 9.30 -19.85
N ILE A 196 -4.64 9.83 -20.74
CA ILE A 196 -4.29 9.95 -22.16
C ILE A 196 -4.15 11.43 -22.53
N PRO A 197 -3.24 11.78 -23.48
CA PRO A 197 -3.07 13.17 -23.96
C PRO A 197 -4.32 13.76 -24.60
#